data_b9bf52a45fc397b7555e4dc8aa758002
#
_entry.id   b9bf52a45fc397b7555e4dc8aa758002
#
_cell.length_a   1.000
_cell.length_b   1.000
_cell.length_c   1.000
_cell.angle_alpha   90.00
_cell.angle_beta   90.00
_cell.angle_gamma   90.00
#
_symmetry.space_group_name_H-M   'P 1'
#
loop_
_entity.id
_entity.type
_entity.pdbx_description
1 polymer ?
#
loop_
_entity_poly.entity_id
_entity_poly.type
_entity_poly.pdbx_seq_one_letter_code
_entity_poly.pdbx_strand_id
1 'polypeptide(L)'
;MDCNEVKINLPEFIDGKLNKSTSDMVSKHLETCASCRELHRELKSFLQFAGSFPEPEPPAGMKEEFMQMAELEREPKGRAIRIPAWAKVAAMVLIVFGTFASGYFTGSKNNEVGELKAEMGQLKQDVMLAGLRDYSGPQKIQAVYDIQSSGQASETFVDALVHTMNSDKNVNVRLAAISALSEMMDKNEAIKTELIKSLSVQDNPLLQISLIQVLTESGVKEAKDEIESISNDENTDQHVKEYANSMIKTII
;
A
#
# COMPACT_ATOMS: atom_id res chain seq x y z
N MET A 1 6.39 26.83 -16.24
CA MET A 1 6.03 25.88 -15.16
C MET A 1 4.56 26.03 -14.90
N ASP A 2 3.79 24.96 -14.93
CA ASP A 2 2.35 24.96 -14.63
C ASP A 2 2.08 24.84 -13.12
N CYS A 3 0.80 25.00 -12.70
CA CYS A 3 0.46 24.94 -11.28
C CYS A 3 0.69 23.56 -10.66
N ASN A 4 0.59 22.47 -11.41
CA ASN A 4 0.82 21.12 -10.89
C ASN A 4 2.30 20.88 -10.64
N GLU A 5 3.15 21.30 -11.58
CA GLU A 5 4.61 21.25 -11.41
C GLU A 5 5.08 22.07 -10.21
N VAL A 6 4.47 23.25 -10.00
CA VAL A 6 4.78 24.08 -8.82
C VAL A 6 4.38 23.38 -7.54
N LYS A 7 3.18 22.80 -7.45
CA LYS A 7 2.70 22.08 -6.25
C LYS A 7 3.63 20.93 -5.85
N ILE A 8 4.11 20.17 -6.82
CA ILE A 8 5.03 19.04 -6.58
C ILE A 8 6.37 19.54 -6.03
N ASN A 9 6.87 20.67 -6.52
CA ASN A 9 8.18 21.20 -6.13
C ASN A 9 8.12 22.12 -4.88
N LEU A 10 6.94 22.50 -4.40
CA LEU A 10 6.77 23.42 -3.25
C LEU A 10 7.44 22.93 -1.95
N PRO A 11 7.35 21.66 -1.54
CA PRO A 11 8.02 21.19 -0.33
C PRO A 11 9.55 21.37 -0.39
N GLU A 12 10.18 20.95 -1.50
CA GLU A 12 11.62 21.09 -1.70
C GLU A 12 12.06 22.55 -1.88
N PHE A 13 11.17 23.40 -2.43
CA PHE A 13 11.39 24.84 -2.53
C PHE A 13 11.46 25.49 -1.14
N ILE A 14 10.54 25.13 -0.24
CA ILE A 14 10.51 25.63 1.14
C ILE A 14 11.75 25.18 1.93
N ASP A 15 12.17 23.92 1.71
CA ASP A 15 13.37 23.34 2.34
C ASP A 15 14.70 23.87 1.74
N GLY A 16 14.64 24.61 0.65
CA GLY A 16 15.85 25.10 -0.05
C GLY A 16 16.66 24.00 -0.75
N LYS A 17 16.06 22.86 -1.05
CA LYS A 17 16.73 21.68 -1.67
C LYS A 17 16.66 21.66 -3.20
N LEU A 18 15.91 22.59 -3.82
CA LEU A 18 15.81 22.68 -5.26
C LEU A 18 17.11 23.25 -5.87
N ASN A 19 17.43 22.79 -7.09
CA ASN A 19 18.46 23.45 -7.87
C ASN A 19 18.03 24.87 -8.27
N LYS A 20 19.02 25.75 -8.53
CA LYS A 20 18.79 27.17 -8.76
C LYS A 20 17.79 27.45 -9.89
N SER A 21 17.89 26.73 -11.00
CA SER A 21 17.00 26.94 -12.17
C SER A 21 15.54 26.64 -11.83
N THR A 22 15.27 25.53 -11.15
CA THR A 22 13.91 25.15 -10.75
C THR A 22 13.36 26.09 -9.66
N SER A 23 14.20 26.49 -8.71
CA SER A 23 13.85 27.45 -7.65
C SER A 23 13.43 28.80 -8.25
N ASP A 24 14.16 29.32 -9.23
CA ASP A 24 13.83 30.58 -9.92
C ASP A 24 12.49 30.47 -10.67
N MET A 25 12.21 29.33 -11.30
CA MET A 25 10.93 29.10 -12.00
C MET A 25 9.75 29.04 -11.03
N VAL A 26 9.89 28.36 -9.89
CA VAL A 26 8.88 28.33 -8.84
C VAL A 26 8.65 29.72 -8.27
N SER A 27 9.70 30.45 -7.94
CA SER A 27 9.62 31.83 -7.41
C SER A 27 8.84 32.76 -8.34
N LYS A 28 9.18 32.73 -9.65
CA LYS A 28 8.50 33.53 -10.65
C LYS A 28 7.01 33.16 -10.83
N HIS A 29 6.67 31.89 -10.71
CA HIS A 29 5.27 31.46 -10.75
C HIS A 29 4.50 31.94 -9.51
N LEU A 30 5.11 31.92 -8.33
CA LEU A 30 4.49 32.40 -7.10
C LEU A 30 4.21 33.92 -7.14
N GLU A 31 4.95 34.71 -7.93
CA GLU A 31 4.66 36.14 -8.13
C GLU A 31 3.36 36.35 -8.93
N THR A 32 3.05 35.47 -9.85
CA THR A 32 1.94 35.62 -10.81
C THR A 32 0.68 34.84 -10.43
N CYS A 33 0.80 33.71 -9.69
CA CYS A 33 -0.33 32.85 -9.35
C CYS A 33 -0.74 32.96 -7.88
N ALA A 34 -1.94 33.54 -7.64
CA ALA A 34 -2.48 33.74 -6.28
C ALA A 34 -2.75 32.41 -5.55
N SER A 35 -3.24 31.39 -6.25
CA SER A 35 -3.55 30.07 -5.66
C SER A 35 -2.29 29.34 -5.19
N CYS A 36 -1.22 29.34 -5.98
CA CYS A 36 0.04 28.72 -5.58
C CYS A 36 0.73 29.50 -4.46
N ARG A 37 0.58 30.80 -4.42
CA ARG A 37 1.09 31.65 -3.33
C ARG A 37 0.38 31.36 -2.01
N GLU A 38 -0.94 31.14 -2.04
CA GLU A 38 -1.70 30.75 -0.85
C GLU A 38 -1.25 29.37 -0.34
N LEU A 39 -1.18 28.38 -1.24
CA LEU A 39 -0.70 27.04 -0.89
C LEU A 39 0.73 27.07 -0.32
N HIS A 40 1.60 27.91 -0.88
CA HIS A 40 2.97 28.09 -0.34
C HIS A 40 2.93 28.61 1.10
N ARG A 41 2.06 29.57 1.40
CA ARG A 41 1.93 30.14 2.74
C ARG A 41 1.39 29.12 3.73
N GLU A 42 0.34 28.38 3.36
CA GLU A 42 -0.24 27.32 4.19
C GLU A 42 0.78 26.22 4.48
N LEU A 43 1.45 25.72 3.45
CA LEU A 43 2.45 24.66 3.60
C LEU A 43 3.63 25.11 4.45
N LYS A 44 4.11 26.34 4.27
CA LYS A 44 5.18 26.91 5.08
C LYS A 44 4.78 27.03 6.56
N SER A 45 3.58 27.50 6.84
CA SER A 45 3.06 27.60 8.23
C SER A 45 2.90 26.21 8.87
N PHE A 46 2.42 25.24 8.11
CA PHE A 46 2.31 23.85 8.56
C PHE A 46 3.66 23.24 8.90
N LEU A 47 4.66 23.42 8.02
CA LEU A 47 6.01 22.88 8.26
C LEU A 47 6.70 23.56 9.46
N GLN A 48 6.48 24.86 9.66
CA GLN A 48 6.96 25.55 10.85
C GLN A 48 6.31 25.03 12.12
N PHE A 49 5.00 24.79 12.09
CA PHE A 49 4.27 24.18 13.21
C PHE A 49 4.76 22.77 13.48
N ALA A 50 4.89 21.92 12.44
CA ALA A 50 5.41 20.56 12.56
C ALA A 50 6.84 20.53 13.14
N GLY A 51 7.72 21.47 12.71
CA GLY A 51 9.08 21.59 13.23
C GLY A 51 9.18 22.17 14.64
N SER A 52 8.07 22.68 15.22
CA SER A 52 8.04 23.16 16.60
C SER A 52 7.90 22.07 17.65
N PHE A 53 7.58 20.84 17.24
CA PHE A 53 7.54 19.70 18.15
C PHE A 53 8.96 19.24 18.48
N PRO A 54 9.25 18.96 19.76
CA PRO A 54 10.56 18.43 20.12
C PRO A 54 10.77 17.08 19.44
N GLU A 55 11.93 16.91 18.78
CA GLU A 55 12.31 15.59 18.27
C GLU A 55 12.39 14.59 19.43
N PRO A 56 11.74 13.43 19.33
CA PRO A 56 11.90 12.40 20.34
C PRO A 56 13.35 11.93 20.37
N GLU A 57 13.91 11.85 21.58
CA GLU A 57 15.25 11.29 21.73
C GLU A 57 15.25 9.83 21.26
N PRO A 58 16.20 9.44 20.42
CA PRO A 58 16.32 8.05 20.00
C PRO A 58 16.58 7.14 21.20
N PRO A 59 16.09 5.89 21.15
CA PRO A 59 16.34 4.93 22.23
C PRO A 59 17.83 4.83 22.57
N ALA A 60 18.12 4.72 23.86
CA ALA A 60 19.50 4.55 24.33
C ALA A 60 20.10 3.28 23.69
N GLY A 61 21.27 3.42 23.08
CA GLY A 61 21.97 2.31 22.41
C GLY A 61 21.78 2.24 20.88
N MET A 62 20.78 2.91 20.30
CA MET A 62 20.55 2.87 18.84
C MET A 62 21.76 3.36 18.03
N LYS A 63 22.45 4.37 18.52
CA LYS A 63 23.65 4.91 17.85
C LYS A 63 24.80 3.90 17.88
N GLU A 64 25.00 3.25 19.02
CA GLU A 64 26.02 2.23 19.23
C GLU A 64 25.76 1.00 18.36
N GLU A 65 24.52 0.52 18.30
CA GLU A 65 24.13 -0.60 17.44
C GLU A 65 24.32 -0.26 15.96
N PHE A 66 23.92 0.93 15.53
CA PHE A 66 24.13 1.38 14.16
C PHE A 66 25.63 1.47 13.80
N MET A 67 26.45 2.01 14.69
CA MET A 67 27.89 2.11 14.48
C MET A 67 28.56 0.72 14.43
N GLN A 68 28.09 -0.25 15.23
CA GLN A 68 28.57 -1.64 15.16
C GLN A 68 28.19 -2.31 13.82
N MET A 69 26.96 -2.13 13.34
CA MET A 69 26.56 -2.64 12.04
C MET A 69 27.36 -2.01 10.90
N ALA A 70 27.56 -0.69 10.94
CA ALA A 70 28.35 0.03 9.94
C ALA A 70 29.85 -0.37 9.94
N GLU A 71 30.37 -0.78 11.09
CA GLU A 71 31.75 -1.28 11.20
C GLU A 71 31.90 -2.72 10.69
N LEU A 72 30.86 -3.55 10.86
CA LEU A 72 30.80 -4.91 10.28
C LEU A 72 30.71 -4.90 8.75
N GLU A 73 30.08 -3.88 8.16
CA GLU A 73 29.99 -3.69 6.70
C GLU A 73 31.25 -3.02 6.10
N ARG A 74 32.17 -2.55 6.93
CA ARG A 74 33.46 -2.09 6.43
C ARG A 74 34.25 -3.28 5.93
N GLU A 75 34.16 -3.54 4.63
CA GLU A 75 35.03 -4.51 3.97
C GLU A 75 36.49 -4.23 4.32
N PRO A 76 37.26 -5.23 4.80
CA PRO A 76 38.69 -5.05 4.99
C PRO A 76 39.29 -4.68 3.63
N LYS A 77 39.99 -3.54 3.56
CA LYS A 77 40.72 -3.13 2.36
C LYS A 77 41.62 -4.27 1.93
N GLY A 78 41.09 -5.11 1.02
CA GLY A 78 41.79 -6.25 0.48
C GLY A 78 43.12 -5.81 -0.14
N ARG A 79 44.19 -6.43 0.26
CA ARG A 79 45.53 -6.26 -0.33
C ARG A 79 45.38 -6.50 -1.82
N ALA A 80 45.53 -5.49 -2.66
CA ALA A 80 45.43 -5.63 -4.11
C ALA A 80 46.52 -6.56 -4.60
N ILE A 81 46.16 -7.83 -4.82
CA ILE A 81 47.05 -8.82 -5.45
C ILE A 81 47.14 -8.43 -6.93
N ARG A 82 48.33 -7.99 -7.38
CA ARG A 82 48.57 -7.70 -8.78
C ARG A 82 48.58 -9.00 -9.58
N ILE A 83 47.44 -9.38 -10.10
CA ILE A 83 47.26 -10.54 -10.97
C ILE A 83 47.82 -10.20 -12.36
N PRO A 84 48.76 -10.96 -12.91
CA PRO A 84 49.31 -10.67 -14.23
C PRO A 84 48.21 -10.79 -15.31
N ALA A 85 48.35 -10.03 -16.40
CA ALA A 85 47.29 -9.88 -17.43
C ALA A 85 46.85 -11.22 -18.03
N TRP A 86 47.76 -12.15 -18.23
CA TRP A 86 47.47 -13.50 -18.77
C TRP A 86 46.57 -14.31 -17.83
N ALA A 87 46.75 -14.18 -16.51
CA ALA A 87 45.91 -14.87 -15.53
C ALA A 87 44.47 -14.34 -15.50
N LYS A 88 44.27 -13.06 -15.82
CA LYS A 88 42.92 -12.46 -15.99
C LYS A 88 42.20 -13.05 -17.21
N VAL A 89 42.91 -13.24 -18.31
CA VAL A 89 42.35 -13.84 -19.53
C VAL A 89 42.02 -15.32 -19.29
N ALA A 90 42.91 -16.06 -18.64
CA ALA A 90 42.67 -17.46 -18.28
C ALA A 90 41.47 -17.63 -17.34
N ALA A 91 41.34 -16.75 -16.33
CA ALA A 91 40.19 -16.75 -15.43
C ALA A 91 38.88 -16.41 -16.16
N MET A 92 38.87 -15.46 -17.10
CA MET A 92 37.71 -15.12 -17.90
C MET A 92 37.26 -16.29 -18.78
N VAL A 93 38.20 -17.00 -19.43
CA VAL A 93 37.92 -18.20 -20.22
C VAL A 93 37.35 -19.32 -19.35
N LEU A 94 37.92 -19.56 -18.17
CA LEU A 94 37.40 -20.56 -17.23
C LEU A 94 36.00 -20.21 -16.70
N ILE A 95 35.71 -18.91 -16.44
CA ILE A 95 34.38 -18.47 -16.02
C ILE A 95 33.37 -18.68 -17.15
N VAL A 96 33.70 -18.30 -18.39
CA VAL A 96 32.82 -18.46 -19.55
C VAL A 96 32.58 -19.94 -19.86
N PHE A 97 33.62 -20.77 -19.86
CA PHE A 97 33.45 -22.21 -20.05
C PHE A 97 32.77 -22.89 -18.88
N GLY A 98 33.09 -22.49 -17.64
CA GLY A 98 32.47 -23.03 -16.43
C GLY A 98 30.97 -22.67 -16.34
N THR A 99 30.59 -21.44 -16.70
CA THR A 99 29.17 -21.04 -16.74
C THR A 99 28.42 -21.71 -17.90
N PHE A 100 29.07 -21.87 -19.07
CA PHE A 100 28.46 -22.59 -20.19
C PHE A 100 28.29 -24.08 -19.91
N ALA A 101 29.31 -24.74 -19.35
CA ALA A 101 29.23 -26.14 -18.93
C ALA A 101 28.24 -26.34 -17.78
N SER A 102 28.24 -25.44 -16.78
CA SER A 102 27.25 -25.43 -15.70
C SER A 102 25.84 -25.24 -16.25
N GLY A 103 25.64 -24.29 -17.17
CA GLY A 103 24.33 -24.05 -17.82
C GLY A 103 23.84 -25.26 -18.62
N TYR A 104 24.75 -26.00 -19.27
CA TYR A 104 24.39 -27.20 -20.02
C TYR A 104 24.05 -28.39 -19.09
N PHE A 105 24.74 -28.53 -17.94
CA PHE A 105 24.45 -29.55 -16.94
C PHE A 105 23.28 -29.22 -16.00
N THR A 106 23.00 -27.95 -15.75
CA THR A 106 21.89 -27.50 -14.85
C THR A 106 20.59 -27.16 -15.57
N GLY A 107 20.52 -27.29 -16.89
CA GLY A 107 19.29 -27.17 -17.68
C GLY A 107 18.15 -28.12 -17.27
N SER A 108 18.43 -29.04 -16.35
CA SER A 108 17.46 -29.97 -15.75
C SER A 108 16.91 -29.54 -14.38
N LYS A 109 17.38 -28.41 -13.81
CA LYS A 109 16.99 -27.97 -12.44
C LYS A 109 16.00 -26.79 -12.40
N ASN A 110 15.17 -26.62 -13.43
CA ASN A 110 14.13 -25.59 -13.40
C ASN A 110 13.07 -25.81 -12.29
N ASN A 111 13.02 -26.99 -11.69
CA ASN A 111 12.07 -27.30 -10.62
C ASN A 111 12.44 -26.64 -9.28
N GLU A 112 13.72 -26.56 -8.90
CA GLU A 112 14.13 -25.95 -7.62
C GLU A 112 13.83 -24.44 -7.56
N VAL A 113 14.01 -23.72 -8.67
CA VAL A 113 13.66 -22.28 -8.74
C VAL A 113 12.15 -22.08 -8.71
N GLY A 114 11.39 -23.02 -9.26
CA GLY A 114 9.93 -23.03 -9.20
C GLY A 114 9.42 -23.26 -7.78
N GLU A 115 9.97 -24.25 -7.08
CA GLU A 115 9.64 -24.52 -5.67
C GLU A 115 9.99 -23.34 -4.76
N LEU A 116 11.19 -22.78 -4.89
CA LEU A 116 11.61 -21.64 -4.08
C LEU A 116 10.70 -20.40 -4.30
N LYS A 117 10.28 -20.16 -5.56
CA LYS A 117 9.31 -19.09 -5.85
C LYS A 117 7.94 -19.37 -5.24
N ALA A 118 7.49 -20.62 -5.26
CA ALA A 118 6.23 -21.02 -4.64
C ALA A 118 6.28 -20.86 -3.11
N GLU A 119 7.39 -21.30 -2.47
CA GLU A 119 7.60 -21.12 -1.03
C GLU A 119 7.67 -19.63 -0.64
N MET A 120 8.39 -18.82 -1.41
CA MET A 120 8.40 -17.37 -1.18
C MET A 120 7.01 -16.74 -1.36
N GLY A 121 6.21 -17.23 -2.32
CA GLY A 121 4.83 -16.80 -2.53
C GLY A 121 3.95 -17.13 -1.32
N GLN A 122 4.05 -18.35 -0.80
CA GLN A 122 3.34 -18.77 0.40
C GLN A 122 3.76 -17.97 1.64
N LEU A 123 5.07 -17.82 1.86
CA LEU A 123 5.58 -17.03 2.99
C LEU A 123 5.07 -15.58 2.93
N LYS A 124 5.09 -14.97 1.75
CA LYS A 124 4.53 -13.62 1.55
C LYS A 124 3.04 -13.57 1.89
N GLN A 125 2.26 -14.55 1.47
CA GLN A 125 0.84 -14.68 1.79
C GLN A 125 0.63 -14.82 3.29
N ASP A 126 1.37 -15.68 3.96
CA ASP A 126 1.28 -15.91 5.40
C ASP A 126 1.61 -14.65 6.20
N VAL A 127 2.63 -13.90 5.80
CA VAL A 127 2.99 -12.61 6.42
C VAL A 127 1.86 -11.58 6.27
N MET A 128 1.25 -11.47 5.09
CA MET A 128 0.11 -10.56 4.87
C MET A 128 -1.10 -10.94 5.72
N LEU A 129 -1.41 -12.23 5.83
CA LEU A 129 -2.51 -12.74 6.65
C LEU A 129 -2.25 -12.57 8.15
N ALA A 130 -1.02 -12.78 8.61
CA ALA A 130 -0.61 -12.52 9.99
C ALA A 130 -0.78 -11.03 10.34
N GLY A 131 -0.50 -10.14 9.39
CA GLY A 131 -0.71 -8.71 9.55
C GLY A 131 -2.14 -8.30 9.87
N LEU A 132 -3.14 -9.05 9.37
CA LEU A 132 -4.55 -8.80 9.68
C LEU A 132 -4.95 -9.28 11.08
N ARG A 133 -4.26 -10.25 11.66
CA ARG A 133 -4.62 -10.86 12.96
C ARG A 133 -3.97 -10.18 14.14
N ASP A 134 -2.66 -9.96 14.08
CA ASP A 134 -1.83 -9.73 15.25
C ASP A 134 -1.39 -8.27 15.43
N TYR A 135 -1.67 -7.39 14.48
CA TYR A 135 -1.15 -6.04 14.45
C TYR A 135 -2.13 -4.99 14.99
N SER A 136 -1.62 -3.78 15.25
CA SER A 136 -2.41 -2.61 15.61
C SER A 136 -3.25 -2.10 14.41
N GLY A 137 -4.26 -1.27 14.67
CA GLY A 137 -5.15 -0.76 13.62
C GLY A 137 -4.44 -0.19 12.38
N PRO A 138 -3.47 0.73 12.52
CA PRO A 138 -2.73 1.25 11.37
C PRO A 138 -1.95 0.18 10.59
N GLN A 139 -1.36 -0.78 11.29
CA GLN A 139 -0.62 -1.87 10.65
C GLN A 139 -1.54 -2.87 9.95
N LYS A 140 -2.76 -3.10 10.48
CA LYS A 140 -3.79 -3.89 9.81
C LYS A 140 -4.26 -3.23 8.52
N ILE A 141 -4.46 -1.91 8.53
CA ILE A 141 -4.78 -1.15 7.31
C ILE A 141 -3.67 -1.33 6.27
N GLN A 142 -2.40 -1.27 6.68
CA GLN A 142 -1.28 -1.53 5.77
C GLN A 142 -1.34 -2.96 5.20
N ALA A 143 -1.61 -3.97 6.03
CA ALA A 143 -1.76 -5.35 5.57
C ALA A 143 -2.91 -5.52 4.56
N VAL A 144 -4.04 -4.81 4.76
CA VAL A 144 -5.13 -4.77 3.79
C VAL A 144 -4.65 -4.19 2.46
N TYR A 145 -3.91 -3.08 2.46
CA TYR A 145 -3.35 -2.49 1.25
C TYR A 145 -2.32 -3.39 0.57
N ASP A 146 -1.51 -4.11 1.33
CA ASP A 146 -0.54 -5.06 0.79
C ASP A 146 -1.24 -6.23 0.06
N ILE A 147 -2.34 -6.74 0.63
CA ILE A 147 -3.19 -7.76 -0.01
C ILE A 147 -3.82 -7.18 -1.30
N GLN A 148 -4.44 -6.01 -1.23
CA GLN A 148 -5.05 -5.33 -2.37
C GLN A 148 -4.03 -5.10 -3.50
N SER A 149 -2.86 -4.55 -3.17
CA SER A 149 -1.79 -4.25 -4.12
C SER A 149 -1.14 -5.50 -4.73
N SER A 150 -1.24 -6.66 -4.07
CA SER A 150 -0.79 -7.93 -4.64
C SER A 150 -1.56 -8.32 -5.90
N GLY A 151 -2.76 -7.79 -6.06
CA GLY A 151 -3.66 -8.06 -7.17
C GLY A 151 -4.25 -9.47 -7.18
N GLN A 152 -4.01 -10.25 -6.12
CA GLN A 152 -4.47 -11.64 -5.99
C GLN A 152 -5.81 -11.67 -5.23
N ALA A 153 -6.84 -12.21 -5.86
CA ALA A 153 -8.16 -12.45 -5.24
C ALA A 153 -8.31 -13.95 -4.89
N SER A 154 -7.29 -14.51 -4.20
CA SER A 154 -7.37 -15.89 -3.72
C SER A 154 -8.46 -16.03 -2.66
N GLU A 155 -9.08 -17.19 -2.59
CA GLU A 155 -10.11 -17.49 -1.58
C GLU A 155 -9.64 -17.16 -0.17
N THR A 156 -8.40 -17.52 0.16
CA THR A 156 -7.80 -17.22 1.48
C THR A 156 -7.73 -15.72 1.79
N PHE A 157 -7.38 -14.88 0.81
CA PHE A 157 -7.36 -13.42 1.00
C PHE A 157 -8.76 -12.85 1.11
N VAL A 158 -9.69 -13.32 0.27
CA VAL A 158 -11.09 -12.91 0.32
C VAL A 158 -11.70 -13.23 1.68
N ASP A 159 -11.55 -14.46 2.16
CA ASP A 159 -12.07 -14.89 3.47
C ASP A 159 -11.48 -14.06 4.62
N ALA A 160 -10.17 -13.80 4.59
CA ALA A 160 -9.52 -12.99 5.60
C ALA A 160 -10.02 -11.53 5.60
N LEU A 161 -10.22 -10.94 4.42
CA LEU A 161 -10.76 -9.59 4.29
C LEU A 161 -12.23 -9.51 4.70
N VAL A 162 -13.06 -10.51 4.33
CA VAL A 162 -14.47 -10.63 4.76
C VAL A 162 -14.55 -10.75 6.28
N HIS A 163 -13.72 -11.61 6.88
CA HIS A 163 -13.64 -11.72 8.34
C HIS A 163 -13.23 -10.39 8.98
N THR A 164 -12.23 -9.71 8.43
CA THR A 164 -11.76 -8.40 8.92
C THR A 164 -12.86 -7.35 8.81
N MET A 165 -13.56 -7.27 7.68
CA MET A 165 -14.69 -6.38 7.45
C MET A 165 -15.82 -6.58 8.47
N ASN A 166 -16.12 -7.83 8.81
CA ASN A 166 -17.24 -8.15 9.69
C ASN A 166 -16.89 -8.11 11.19
N SER A 167 -15.62 -8.32 11.57
CA SER A 167 -15.26 -8.64 12.95
C SER A 167 -14.18 -7.75 13.57
N ASP A 168 -13.45 -6.92 12.81
CA ASP A 168 -12.40 -6.10 13.41
C ASP A 168 -13.00 -5.02 14.32
N LYS A 169 -12.35 -4.79 15.47
CA LYS A 169 -12.79 -3.79 16.44
C LYS A 169 -12.65 -2.34 15.95
N ASN A 170 -11.77 -2.11 14.99
CA ASN A 170 -11.48 -0.79 14.46
C ASN A 170 -12.28 -0.56 13.17
N VAL A 171 -13.21 0.39 13.21
CA VAL A 171 -14.06 0.76 12.07
C VAL A 171 -13.23 1.12 10.83
N ASN A 172 -12.09 1.79 10.98
CA ASN A 172 -11.25 2.16 9.85
C ASN A 172 -10.60 0.92 9.18
N VAL A 173 -10.27 -0.11 9.94
CA VAL A 173 -9.79 -1.39 9.40
C VAL A 173 -10.90 -2.09 8.61
N ARG A 174 -12.13 -2.07 9.16
CA ARG A 174 -13.31 -2.62 8.48
C ARG A 174 -13.60 -1.89 7.17
N LEU A 175 -13.52 -0.55 7.15
CA LEU A 175 -13.67 0.27 5.94
C LEU A 175 -12.58 -0.03 4.91
N ALA A 176 -11.34 -0.16 5.33
CA ALA A 176 -10.25 -0.53 4.44
C ALA A 176 -10.49 -1.91 3.80
N ALA A 177 -10.99 -2.88 4.57
CA ALA A 177 -11.34 -4.20 4.04
C ALA A 177 -12.49 -4.14 3.01
N ILE A 178 -13.53 -3.30 3.24
CA ILE A 178 -14.61 -3.06 2.25
C ILE A 178 -14.01 -2.50 0.95
N SER A 179 -13.14 -1.49 1.05
CA SER A 179 -12.49 -0.88 -0.12
C SER A 179 -11.65 -1.89 -0.90
N ALA A 180 -10.84 -2.69 -0.20
CA ALA A 180 -10.03 -3.72 -0.84
C ALA A 180 -10.87 -4.79 -1.54
N LEU A 181 -11.93 -5.26 -0.89
CA LEU A 181 -12.87 -6.23 -1.49
C LEU A 181 -13.58 -5.65 -2.71
N SER A 182 -13.97 -4.37 -2.69
CA SER A 182 -14.62 -3.73 -3.82
C SER A 182 -13.75 -3.71 -5.08
N GLU A 183 -12.46 -3.41 -4.94
CA GLU A 183 -11.52 -3.40 -6.06
C GLU A 183 -11.16 -4.81 -6.58
N MET A 184 -11.40 -5.82 -5.75
CA MET A 184 -11.18 -7.22 -6.13
C MET A 184 -12.44 -7.90 -6.70
N MET A 185 -13.57 -7.22 -6.73
CA MET A 185 -14.88 -7.77 -7.07
C MET A 185 -14.95 -8.37 -8.49
N ASP A 186 -14.29 -7.72 -9.45
CA ASP A 186 -14.23 -8.22 -10.84
C ASP A 186 -13.37 -9.49 -10.99
N LYS A 187 -12.53 -9.79 -10.02
CA LYS A 187 -11.60 -10.93 -10.03
C LYS A 187 -12.18 -12.17 -9.36
N ASN A 188 -13.18 -11.98 -8.50
CA ASN A 188 -13.81 -13.08 -7.76
C ASN A 188 -15.28 -12.76 -7.49
N GLU A 189 -16.16 -13.48 -8.16
CA GLU A 189 -17.62 -13.29 -8.09
C GLU A 189 -18.20 -13.54 -6.67
N ALA A 190 -17.56 -14.39 -5.87
CA ALA A 190 -17.97 -14.65 -4.50
C ALA A 190 -17.95 -13.39 -3.62
N ILE A 191 -17.10 -12.41 -3.94
CA ILE A 191 -16.99 -11.16 -3.19
C ILE A 191 -18.32 -10.39 -3.18
N LYS A 192 -19.03 -10.34 -4.31
CA LYS A 192 -20.35 -9.67 -4.39
C LYS A 192 -21.32 -10.26 -3.38
N THR A 193 -21.41 -11.58 -3.35
CA THR A 193 -22.28 -12.29 -2.42
C THR A 193 -21.91 -12.02 -0.96
N GLU A 194 -20.62 -11.99 -0.64
CA GLU A 194 -20.16 -11.75 0.72
C GLU A 194 -20.37 -10.27 1.14
N LEU A 195 -20.21 -9.30 0.24
CA LEU A 195 -20.53 -7.90 0.53
C LEU A 195 -22.04 -7.70 0.78
N ILE A 196 -22.91 -8.34 -0.02
CA ILE A 196 -24.37 -8.30 0.19
C ILE A 196 -24.72 -8.88 1.56
N LYS A 197 -24.24 -10.09 1.89
CA LYS A 197 -24.47 -10.71 3.19
C LYS A 197 -23.94 -9.86 4.35
N SER A 198 -22.81 -9.19 4.14
CA SER A 198 -22.20 -8.35 5.18
C SER A 198 -23.07 -7.13 5.48
N LEU A 199 -23.85 -6.64 4.54
CA LEU A 199 -24.73 -5.49 4.75
C LEU A 199 -25.75 -5.74 5.86
N SER A 200 -26.34 -6.94 5.93
CA SER A 200 -27.33 -7.32 6.96
C SER A 200 -26.71 -7.56 8.35
N VAL A 201 -25.41 -7.86 8.43
CA VAL A 201 -24.75 -8.12 9.72
C VAL A 201 -24.02 -6.91 10.29
N GLN A 202 -23.97 -5.80 9.56
CA GLN A 202 -23.34 -4.58 10.04
C GLN A 202 -24.30 -3.79 10.94
N ASP A 203 -23.80 -3.38 12.10
CA ASP A 203 -24.50 -2.53 13.06
C ASP A 203 -24.02 -1.07 13.06
N ASN A 204 -22.93 -0.78 12.38
CA ASN A 204 -22.34 0.54 12.31
C ASN A 204 -22.84 1.29 11.05
N PRO A 205 -23.51 2.47 11.22
CA PRO A 205 -24.08 3.22 10.10
C PRO A 205 -23.07 3.58 9.01
N LEU A 206 -21.82 3.89 9.36
CA LEU A 206 -20.78 4.24 8.41
C LEU A 206 -20.41 3.05 7.51
N LEU A 207 -20.37 1.84 8.08
CA LEU A 207 -20.09 0.63 7.32
C LEU A 207 -21.26 0.24 6.42
N GLN A 208 -22.50 0.39 6.91
CA GLN A 208 -23.70 0.18 6.10
C GLN A 208 -23.72 1.13 4.89
N ILE A 209 -23.48 2.41 5.10
CA ILE A 209 -23.38 3.41 4.02
C ILE A 209 -22.29 3.03 3.02
N SER A 210 -21.10 2.65 3.51
CA SER A 210 -19.98 2.27 2.65
C SER A 210 -20.29 1.03 1.81
N LEU A 211 -20.92 0.02 2.38
CA LEU A 211 -21.36 -1.18 1.65
C LEU A 211 -22.42 -0.87 0.60
N ILE A 212 -23.45 -0.09 0.95
CA ILE A 212 -24.47 0.37 0.01
C ILE A 212 -23.80 1.12 -1.15
N GLN A 213 -22.89 2.04 -0.85
CA GLN A 213 -22.18 2.80 -1.87
C GLN A 213 -21.42 1.87 -2.82
N VAL A 214 -20.58 0.98 -2.30
CA VAL A 214 -19.78 0.05 -3.10
C VAL A 214 -20.66 -0.83 -3.98
N LEU A 215 -21.72 -1.41 -3.43
CA LEU A 215 -22.63 -2.30 -4.17
C LEU A 215 -23.38 -1.56 -5.29
N THR A 216 -23.79 -0.31 -5.02
CA THR A 216 -24.52 0.49 -6.02
C THR A 216 -23.61 1.05 -7.10
N GLU A 217 -22.44 1.58 -6.76
CA GLU A 217 -21.45 2.11 -7.72
C GLU A 217 -20.91 1.01 -8.63
N SER A 218 -20.77 -0.22 -8.11
CA SER A 218 -20.36 -1.39 -8.88
C SER A 218 -21.50 -2.04 -9.68
N GLY A 219 -22.71 -1.49 -9.60
CA GLY A 219 -23.87 -1.98 -10.36
C GLY A 219 -24.34 -3.39 -9.96
N VAL A 220 -24.16 -3.78 -8.70
CA VAL A 220 -24.57 -5.10 -8.18
C VAL A 220 -26.07 -5.10 -7.95
N LYS A 221 -26.83 -5.51 -8.96
CA LYS A 221 -28.32 -5.51 -8.94
C LYS A 221 -28.91 -6.44 -7.89
N GLU A 222 -28.23 -7.50 -7.58
CA GLU A 222 -28.61 -8.51 -6.58
C GLU A 222 -28.64 -7.93 -5.15
N ALA A 223 -27.98 -6.78 -4.91
CA ALA A 223 -28.00 -6.11 -3.62
C ALA A 223 -29.31 -5.35 -3.35
N LYS A 224 -30.17 -5.17 -4.36
CA LYS A 224 -31.36 -4.34 -4.26
C LYS A 224 -32.28 -4.76 -3.10
N ASP A 225 -32.61 -6.03 -3.02
CA ASP A 225 -33.55 -6.56 -2.02
C ASP A 225 -32.99 -6.33 -0.59
N GLU A 226 -31.67 -6.51 -0.40
CA GLU A 226 -31.01 -6.29 0.89
C GLU A 226 -30.99 -4.81 1.26
N ILE A 227 -30.71 -3.93 0.31
CA ILE A 227 -30.73 -2.48 0.52
C ILE A 227 -32.15 -1.99 0.85
N GLU A 228 -33.19 -2.55 0.19
CA GLU A 228 -34.59 -2.28 0.51
C GLU A 228 -34.94 -2.77 1.93
N SER A 229 -34.45 -3.93 2.33
CA SER A 229 -34.63 -4.44 3.69
C SER A 229 -34.06 -3.50 4.73
N ILE A 230 -32.82 -3.01 4.55
CA ILE A 230 -32.18 -2.04 5.42
C ILE A 230 -32.97 -0.73 5.48
N SER A 231 -33.50 -0.24 4.37
CA SER A 231 -34.25 1.01 4.33
C SER A 231 -35.59 0.94 5.08
N ASN A 232 -36.17 -0.27 5.18
CA ASN A 232 -37.46 -0.51 5.82
C ASN A 232 -37.34 -1.00 7.29
N ASP A 233 -36.15 -1.42 7.74
CA ASP A 233 -35.96 -1.88 9.11
C ASP A 233 -36.04 -0.72 10.12
N GLU A 234 -36.94 -0.84 11.10
CA GLU A 234 -37.17 0.21 12.12
C GLU A 234 -35.92 0.54 12.95
N ASN A 235 -35.03 -0.43 13.15
CA ASN A 235 -33.82 -0.29 13.96
C ASN A 235 -32.65 0.35 13.20
N THR A 236 -32.74 0.46 11.88
CA THR A 236 -31.68 1.10 11.07
C THR A 236 -31.62 2.61 11.32
N ASP A 237 -30.41 3.14 11.40
CA ASP A 237 -30.16 4.58 11.53
C ASP A 237 -30.85 5.39 10.43
N GLN A 238 -31.40 6.57 10.80
CA GLN A 238 -32.18 7.38 9.88
C GLN A 238 -31.39 7.84 8.64
N HIS A 239 -30.10 8.17 8.81
CA HIS A 239 -29.24 8.59 7.70
C HIS A 239 -28.94 7.42 6.75
N VAL A 240 -28.80 6.19 7.27
CA VAL A 240 -28.65 4.98 6.46
C VAL A 240 -29.91 4.76 5.63
N LYS A 241 -31.12 4.87 6.24
CA LYS A 241 -32.39 4.74 5.53
C LYS A 241 -32.52 5.74 4.38
N GLU A 242 -32.22 7.01 4.67
CA GLU A 242 -32.28 8.09 3.66
C GLU A 242 -31.29 7.81 2.52
N TYR A 243 -30.07 7.40 2.85
CA TYR A 243 -29.04 7.05 1.87
C TYR A 243 -29.47 5.84 1.04
N ALA A 244 -29.89 4.74 1.67
CA ALA A 244 -30.40 3.55 0.99
C ALA A 244 -31.52 3.86 0.00
N ASN A 245 -32.54 4.63 0.43
CA ASN A 245 -33.65 5.06 -0.42
C ASN A 245 -33.20 5.92 -1.61
N SER A 246 -32.15 6.70 -1.45
CA SER A 246 -31.59 7.49 -2.56
C SER A 246 -30.88 6.61 -3.59
N MET A 247 -30.16 5.59 -3.11
CA MET A 247 -29.32 4.72 -3.92
C MET A 247 -30.08 3.61 -4.63
N ILE A 248 -31.19 3.10 -4.05
CA ILE A 248 -32.08 2.12 -4.71
C ILE A 248 -32.54 2.61 -6.09
N LYS A 249 -32.75 3.90 -6.25
CA LYS A 249 -33.20 4.52 -7.51
C LYS A 249 -32.13 4.47 -8.61
N THR A 250 -30.88 4.25 -8.24
CA THR A 250 -29.74 4.19 -9.17
C THR A 250 -29.42 2.77 -9.61
N ILE A 251 -29.90 1.74 -8.89
CA ILE A 251 -29.74 0.32 -9.24
C ILE A 251 -30.89 -0.10 -10.18
N ILE A 252 -30.88 0.38 -11.41
CA ILE A 252 -31.89 0.01 -12.42
C ILE A 252 -31.28 -0.88 -13.52
#